data_2f2b88253d3c73f19ef9dd19efe4c6b2
#
_entry.id   2f2b88253d3c73f19ef9dd19efe4c6b2
#
_cell.length_a   1.000
_cell.length_b   1.000
_cell.length_c   1.000
_cell.angle_alpha   90.00
_cell.angle_beta   90.00
_cell.angle_gamma   90.00
#
_symmetry.space_group_name_H-M   'P 1'
#
loop_
_entity.id
_entity.type
_entity.pdbx_description
1 polymer ?
#
loop_
_entity_poly.entity_id
_entity_poly.type
_entity_poly.pdbx_seq_one_letter_code
_entity_poly.pdbx_strand_id
1 'polypeptide(L)'
;MTQARFWIAGCAISLLCAGTISMASAADPALEGSVRKAVSPQAQTWLSDPAVVGAVKSQNAKHAGIAQSKIDEMDNQWKAAAKAGGANPAFDAVLSNAVSKQLKQVVAGSNGRIVEILLMDDHGLNVGQTAGTSDFWQGDEPKWQKVFTGNADLYMTDPEKDDKSGAMLTEASVPLLDPAGKQKIGVAMIVLDTAKLGQ
;
A
#
# COMPACT_ATOMS: atom_id res chain seq x y z
N MET A 1 17.82 5.89 20.28
CA MET A 1 16.45 6.46 20.22
C MET A 1 16.19 6.86 18.78
N THR A 2 15.62 5.97 17.99
CA THR A 2 15.40 6.14 16.54
C THR A 2 13.99 6.65 16.35
N GLN A 3 13.84 7.92 16.07
CA GLN A 3 12.54 8.53 15.80
C GLN A 3 12.01 8.05 14.45
N ALA A 4 10.88 7.35 14.46
CA ALA A 4 10.09 7.06 13.29
C ALA A 4 9.48 8.39 12.78
N ARG A 5 9.88 8.83 11.58
CA ARG A 5 9.37 10.06 10.96
C ARG A 5 8.32 9.67 9.94
N PHE A 6 7.10 10.19 10.17
CA PHE A 6 5.93 9.97 9.33
C PHE A 6 5.99 10.79 8.05
N TRP A 7 5.52 10.19 6.96
CA TRP A 7 5.23 10.90 5.73
C TRP A 7 3.92 11.69 5.91
N ILE A 8 4.01 13.02 5.83
CA ILE A 8 2.84 13.89 5.75
C ILE A 8 2.82 14.44 4.33
N ALA A 9 2.03 13.84 3.47
CA ALA A 9 1.61 14.47 2.22
C ALA A 9 0.36 15.29 2.51
N GLY A 10 0.54 16.48 3.07
CA GLY A 10 -0.50 17.47 3.23
C GLY A 10 -0.62 18.31 1.96
N CYS A 11 -1.59 18.03 1.10
CA CYS A 11 -1.93 18.89 -0.03
C CYS A 11 -2.75 20.08 0.46
N ALA A 12 -2.11 21.22 0.75
CA ALA A 12 -2.78 22.49 0.94
C ALA A 12 -3.08 23.09 -0.45
N ILE A 13 -4.34 23.03 -0.87
CA ILE A 13 -4.81 23.69 -2.11
C ILE A 13 -5.02 25.16 -1.82
N SER A 14 -4.11 26.01 -2.28
CA SER A 14 -4.36 27.45 -2.42
C SER A 14 -4.88 27.72 -3.83
N LEU A 15 -6.11 28.22 -3.89
CA LEU A 15 -6.83 28.58 -5.10
C LEU A 15 -6.18 29.83 -5.73
N LEU A 16 -5.53 29.70 -6.89
CA LEU A 16 -5.36 30.79 -7.83
C LEU A 16 -5.66 30.27 -9.25
N CYS A 17 -6.74 30.78 -9.84
CA CYS A 17 -7.12 30.54 -11.23
C CYS A 17 -6.07 31.06 -12.21
N ALA A 18 -5.38 30.17 -12.89
CA ALA A 18 -4.88 30.38 -14.23
C ALA A 18 -4.97 29.04 -14.93
N GLY A 19 -5.83 28.95 -15.96
CA GLY A 19 -6.09 27.69 -16.68
C GLY A 19 -4.85 27.23 -17.44
N THR A 20 -4.13 26.32 -16.82
CA THR A 20 -3.24 25.42 -17.54
C THR A 20 -3.95 24.06 -17.55
N ILE A 21 -4.30 23.60 -18.72
CA ILE A 21 -4.71 22.21 -18.94
C ILE A 21 -3.51 21.36 -18.51
N SER A 22 -3.55 20.85 -17.28
CA SER A 22 -2.60 19.83 -16.84
C SER A 22 -2.90 18.60 -17.67
N MET A 23 -2.14 18.37 -18.72
CA MET A 23 -2.09 17.08 -19.38
C MET A 23 -1.69 16.10 -18.29
N ALA A 24 -2.59 15.17 -17.94
CA ALA A 24 -2.21 14.01 -17.16
C ALA A 24 -1.03 13.37 -17.91
N SER A 25 0.15 13.40 -17.30
CA SER A 25 1.31 12.72 -17.85
C SER A 25 0.94 11.25 -17.94
N ALA A 26 0.81 10.72 -19.14
CA ALA A 26 0.70 9.29 -19.31
C ALA A 26 2.00 8.69 -18.76
N ALA A 27 1.87 7.75 -17.80
CA ALA A 27 3.03 7.06 -17.25
C ALA A 27 3.91 6.56 -18.40
N ASP A 28 5.23 6.68 -18.26
CA ASP A 28 6.19 6.18 -19.25
C ASP A 28 5.90 4.69 -19.53
N PRO A 29 5.53 4.29 -20.76
CA PRO A 29 5.16 2.90 -21.06
C PRO A 29 6.28 1.89 -20.77
N ALA A 30 7.54 2.31 -20.84
CA ALA A 30 8.68 1.47 -20.53
C ALA A 30 8.78 1.24 -19.01
N LEU A 31 8.52 2.27 -18.22
CA LEU A 31 8.44 2.16 -16.76
C LEU A 31 7.26 1.28 -16.35
N GLU A 32 6.07 1.53 -16.92
CA GLU A 32 4.89 0.69 -16.64
C GLU A 32 5.15 -0.79 -16.94
N GLY A 33 5.78 -1.10 -18.08
CA GLY A 33 6.16 -2.47 -18.44
C GLY A 33 7.12 -3.10 -17.42
N SER A 34 8.09 -2.33 -16.92
CA SER A 34 9.04 -2.77 -15.91
C SER A 34 8.36 -3.01 -14.55
N VAL A 35 7.45 -2.10 -14.16
CA VAL A 35 6.65 -2.23 -12.94
C VAL A 35 5.74 -3.47 -13.03
N ARG A 36 4.98 -3.64 -14.11
CA ARG A 36 4.12 -4.83 -14.33
C ARG A 36 4.90 -6.14 -14.19
N LYS A 37 6.10 -6.21 -14.76
CA LYS A 37 6.96 -7.37 -14.61
C LYS A 37 7.35 -7.58 -13.14
N ALA A 38 7.74 -6.51 -12.45
CA ALA A 38 8.20 -6.58 -11.06
C ALA A 38 7.11 -6.99 -10.07
N VAL A 39 5.85 -6.57 -10.30
CA VAL A 39 4.71 -6.89 -9.41
C VAL A 39 3.88 -8.08 -9.89
N SER A 40 4.29 -8.77 -10.96
CA SER A 40 3.56 -9.93 -11.48
C SER A 40 3.49 -11.06 -10.44
N PRO A 41 2.44 -11.91 -10.46
CA PRO A 41 2.36 -13.08 -9.57
C PRO A 41 3.56 -14.03 -9.69
N GLN A 42 4.22 -14.08 -10.85
CA GLN A 42 5.41 -14.87 -11.07
C GLN A 42 6.65 -14.29 -10.35
N ALA A 43 6.73 -12.94 -10.27
CA ALA A 43 7.81 -12.26 -9.55
C ALA A 43 7.52 -12.17 -8.05
N GLN A 44 6.24 -12.08 -7.68
CA GLN A 44 5.77 -11.89 -6.31
C GLN A 44 4.95 -13.11 -5.84
N THR A 45 5.60 -14.25 -5.71
CA THR A 45 4.94 -15.51 -5.31
C THR A 45 4.27 -15.45 -3.95
N TRP A 46 4.71 -14.54 -3.08
CA TRP A 46 4.10 -14.30 -1.77
C TRP A 46 2.66 -13.78 -1.84
N LEU A 47 2.24 -13.19 -2.97
CA LEU A 47 0.84 -12.76 -3.18
C LEU A 47 -0.15 -13.93 -3.10
N SER A 48 0.28 -15.15 -3.39
CA SER A 48 -0.52 -16.38 -3.29
C SER A 48 -0.12 -17.28 -2.12
N ASP A 49 0.76 -16.80 -1.24
CA ASP A 49 1.17 -17.54 -0.05
C ASP A 49 -0.03 -17.76 0.87
N PRO A 50 -0.27 -18.99 1.35
CA PRO A 50 -1.42 -19.31 2.20
C PRO A 50 -1.51 -18.47 3.48
N ALA A 51 -0.38 -18.05 4.06
CA ALA A 51 -0.37 -17.21 5.25
C ALA A 51 -0.82 -15.78 4.92
N VAL A 52 -0.40 -15.22 3.78
CA VAL A 52 -0.83 -13.90 3.31
C VAL A 52 -2.31 -13.91 2.97
N VAL A 53 -2.75 -14.85 2.14
CA VAL A 53 -4.15 -15.02 1.74
C VAL A 53 -5.03 -15.26 2.96
N GLY A 54 -4.59 -16.13 3.87
CA GLY A 54 -5.31 -16.47 5.11
C GLY A 54 -5.48 -15.28 6.04
N ALA A 55 -4.46 -14.43 6.19
CA ALA A 55 -4.53 -13.23 7.01
C ALA A 55 -5.56 -12.24 6.47
N VAL A 56 -5.56 -11.97 5.15
CA VAL A 56 -6.53 -11.07 4.52
C VAL A 56 -7.94 -11.63 4.62
N LYS A 57 -8.16 -12.90 4.30
CA LYS A 57 -9.49 -13.54 4.43
C LYS A 57 -10.00 -13.54 5.87
N SER A 58 -9.14 -13.74 6.85
CA SER A 58 -9.50 -13.68 8.27
C SER A 58 -9.95 -12.28 8.68
N GLN A 59 -9.26 -11.24 8.19
CA GLN A 59 -9.65 -9.85 8.46
C GLN A 59 -10.97 -9.49 7.75
N ASN A 60 -11.16 -9.89 6.48
CA ASN A 60 -12.43 -9.72 5.76
C ASN A 60 -13.60 -10.33 6.53
N ALA A 61 -13.42 -11.57 7.02
CA ALA A 61 -14.45 -12.23 7.82
C ALA A 61 -14.74 -11.50 9.14
N LYS A 62 -13.72 -10.96 9.80
CA LYS A 62 -13.86 -10.18 11.05
C LYS A 62 -14.60 -8.86 10.80
N HIS A 63 -14.41 -8.23 9.65
CA HIS A 63 -15.00 -6.96 9.29
C HIS A 63 -16.22 -7.08 8.39
N ALA A 64 -16.73 -8.29 8.13
CA ALA A 64 -17.92 -8.50 7.31
C ALA A 64 -19.10 -7.66 7.83
N GLY A 65 -19.62 -6.77 6.98
CA GLY A 65 -20.72 -5.88 7.34
C GLY A 65 -20.35 -4.74 8.30
N ILE A 66 -19.09 -4.44 8.49
CA ILE A 66 -18.64 -3.31 9.31
C ILE A 66 -19.23 -2.00 8.78
N ALA A 67 -19.80 -1.17 9.68
CA ALA A 67 -20.31 0.14 9.31
C ALA A 67 -19.17 1.12 9.03
N GLN A 68 -19.36 2.03 8.06
CA GLN A 68 -18.36 3.07 7.75
C GLN A 68 -17.98 3.89 8.99
N SER A 69 -18.94 4.25 9.83
CA SER A 69 -18.65 4.97 11.08
C SER A 69 -17.67 4.27 12.01
N LYS A 70 -17.66 2.93 11.98
CA LYS A 70 -16.68 2.15 12.77
C LYS A 70 -15.30 2.14 12.12
N ILE A 71 -15.25 2.11 10.79
CA ILE A 71 -14.00 2.30 10.02
C ILE A 71 -13.40 3.67 10.33
N ASP A 72 -14.22 4.72 10.26
CA ASP A 72 -13.80 6.10 10.54
C ASP A 72 -13.27 6.26 11.98
N GLU A 73 -13.92 5.60 12.95
CA GLU A 73 -13.46 5.59 14.35
C GLU A 73 -12.07 4.95 14.48
N MET A 74 -11.87 3.78 13.87
CA MET A 74 -10.59 3.05 13.90
C MET A 74 -9.47 3.85 13.23
N ASP A 75 -9.78 4.48 12.11
CA ASP A 75 -8.84 5.30 11.35
C ASP A 75 -8.46 6.58 12.10
N ASN A 76 -9.44 7.26 12.72
CA ASN A 76 -9.17 8.43 13.57
C ASN A 76 -8.31 8.09 14.79
N GLN A 77 -8.53 6.93 15.42
CA GLN A 77 -7.69 6.45 16.52
C GLN A 77 -6.26 6.19 16.05
N TRP A 78 -6.11 5.59 14.86
CA TRP A 78 -4.80 5.36 14.24
C TRP A 78 -4.07 6.67 13.95
N LYS A 79 -4.74 7.60 13.24
CA LYS A 79 -4.19 8.93 12.90
C LYS A 79 -3.73 9.71 14.14
N ALA A 80 -4.53 9.67 15.20
CA ALA A 80 -4.18 10.31 16.46
C ALA A 80 -2.92 9.71 17.09
N ALA A 81 -2.79 8.39 17.08
CA ALA A 81 -1.63 7.69 17.61
C ALA A 81 -0.38 7.91 16.75
N ALA A 82 -0.52 7.84 15.43
CA ALA A 82 0.56 8.13 14.49
C ALA A 82 1.13 9.54 14.72
N LYS A 83 0.25 10.54 14.88
CA LYS A 83 0.63 11.93 15.15
C LYS A 83 1.29 12.12 16.50
N ALA A 84 0.88 11.38 17.52
CA ALA A 84 1.45 11.47 18.85
C ALA A 84 2.86 10.86 18.96
N GLY A 85 3.29 10.07 17.96
CA GLY A 85 4.58 9.37 17.97
C GLY A 85 4.72 8.36 19.11
N GLY A 86 3.60 8.00 19.75
CA GLY A 86 3.53 7.10 20.88
C GLY A 86 3.24 5.65 20.48
N ALA A 87 3.50 4.73 21.41
CA ALA A 87 3.10 3.33 21.26
C ALA A 87 1.56 3.26 21.21
N ASN A 88 1.06 2.69 20.13
CA ASN A 88 -0.36 2.35 19.99
C ASN A 88 -0.46 0.84 19.80
N PRO A 89 -1.15 0.13 20.73
CA PRO A 89 -1.26 -1.33 20.63
C PRO A 89 -1.83 -1.83 19.30
N ALA A 90 -2.78 -1.10 18.69
CA ALA A 90 -3.34 -1.46 17.39
C ALA A 90 -2.32 -1.29 16.25
N PHE A 91 -1.56 -0.19 16.27
CA PHE A 91 -0.48 0.09 15.33
C PHE A 91 0.63 -0.95 15.44
N ASP A 92 1.10 -1.18 16.66
CA ASP A 92 2.15 -2.17 16.94
C ASP A 92 1.69 -3.59 16.58
N ALA A 93 0.41 -3.93 16.79
CA ALA A 93 -0.15 -5.23 16.44
C ALA A 93 -0.11 -5.47 14.91
N VAL A 94 -0.42 -4.47 14.08
CA VAL A 94 -0.33 -4.60 12.62
C VAL A 94 1.13 -4.73 12.18
N LEU A 95 2.02 -3.86 12.67
CA LEU A 95 3.45 -3.88 12.30
C LEU A 95 4.21 -5.12 12.74
N SER A 96 3.73 -5.83 13.78
CA SER A 96 4.41 -6.97 14.39
C SER A 96 3.72 -8.31 14.17
N ASN A 97 2.57 -8.33 13.47
CA ASN A 97 1.88 -9.58 13.17
C ASN A 97 2.69 -10.50 12.24
N ALA A 98 2.25 -11.76 12.12
CA ALA A 98 2.98 -12.75 11.35
C ALA A 98 3.14 -12.36 9.87
N VAL A 99 2.07 -11.80 9.25
CA VAL A 99 2.13 -11.40 7.84
C VAL A 99 3.06 -10.22 7.63
N SER A 100 3.07 -9.22 8.51
CA SER A 100 4.01 -8.09 8.42
C SER A 100 5.47 -8.53 8.56
N LYS A 101 5.74 -9.51 9.43
CA LYS A 101 7.08 -10.10 9.55
C LYS A 101 7.50 -10.81 8.26
N GLN A 102 6.59 -11.56 7.63
CA GLN A 102 6.84 -12.20 6.35
C GLN A 102 7.09 -11.17 5.24
N LEU A 103 6.29 -10.10 5.15
CA LEU A 103 6.49 -9.03 4.17
C LEU A 103 7.84 -8.33 4.35
N LYS A 104 8.29 -8.13 5.58
CA LYS A 104 9.64 -7.58 5.87
C LYS A 104 10.75 -8.49 5.32
N GLN A 105 10.57 -9.81 5.34
CA GLN A 105 11.52 -10.75 4.72
C GLN A 105 11.51 -10.62 3.19
N VAL A 106 10.34 -10.43 2.57
CA VAL A 106 10.21 -10.16 1.13
C VAL A 106 10.98 -8.90 0.75
N VAL A 107 10.78 -7.81 1.48
CA VAL A 107 11.52 -6.55 1.26
C VAL A 107 13.02 -6.78 1.39
N ALA A 108 13.48 -7.42 2.47
CA ALA A 108 14.90 -7.69 2.70
C ALA A 108 15.52 -8.55 1.61
N GLY A 109 14.79 -9.52 1.06
CA GLY A 109 15.23 -10.40 -0.03
C GLY A 109 15.19 -9.77 -1.43
N SER A 110 14.62 -8.58 -1.57
CA SER A 110 14.42 -7.92 -2.87
C SER A 110 15.65 -7.24 -3.46
N ASN A 111 16.79 -7.23 -2.75
CA ASN A 111 17.99 -6.47 -3.09
C ASN A 111 17.70 -4.95 -3.24
N GLY A 112 16.79 -4.44 -2.43
CA GLY A 112 16.37 -3.04 -2.41
C GLY A 112 15.45 -2.62 -3.57
N ARG A 113 14.98 -3.57 -4.38
CA ARG A 113 13.98 -3.30 -5.43
C ARG A 113 12.63 -2.94 -4.85
N ILE A 114 12.23 -3.66 -3.81
CA ILE A 114 11.03 -3.35 -3.02
C ILE A 114 11.47 -2.58 -1.79
N VAL A 115 10.86 -1.41 -1.57
CA VAL A 115 11.14 -0.54 -0.42
C VAL A 115 10.11 -0.74 0.67
N GLU A 116 8.84 -0.89 0.28
CA GLU A 116 7.73 -1.05 1.22
C GLU A 116 6.63 -1.93 0.63
N ILE A 117 5.88 -2.60 1.50
CA ILE A 117 4.67 -3.35 1.15
C ILE A 117 3.59 -3.01 2.16
N LEU A 118 2.38 -2.74 1.65
CA LEU A 118 1.14 -2.59 2.41
C LEU A 118 0.08 -3.56 1.86
N LEU A 119 -0.50 -4.39 2.73
CA LEU A 119 -1.67 -5.21 2.41
C LEU A 119 -2.92 -4.59 2.97
N MET A 120 -3.95 -4.50 2.14
CA MET A 120 -5.27 -3.96 2.48
C MET A 120 -6.33 -5.03 2.25
N ASP A 121 -7.33 -5.06 3.11
CA ASP A 121 -8.48 -5.97 3.01
C ASP A 121 -9.54 -5.46 1.98
N ASP A 122 -10.68 -6.13 1.93
CA ASP A 122 -11.80 -5.80 1.03
C ASP A 122 -12.56 -4.51 1.41
N HIS A 123 -12.24 -3.91 2.55
CA HIS A 123 -12.72 -2.59 2.98
C HIS A 123 -11.64 -1.50 2.87
N GLY A 124 -10.41 -1.84 2.48
CA GLY A 124 -9.27 -0.94 2.44
C GLY A 124 -8.57 -0.74 3.79
N LEU A 125 -8.81 -1.61 4.77
CA LEU A 125 -8.15 -1.55 6.07
C LEU A 125 -6.80 -2.29 6.03
N ASN A 126 -5.79 -1.76 6.70
CA ASN A 126 -4.45 -2.34 6.75
C ASN A 126 -4.47 -3.73 7.43
N VAL A 127 -3.98 -4.77 6.74
CA VAL A 127 -3.83 -6.14 7.25
C VAL A 127 -2.42 -6.40 7.72
N GLY A 128 -1.45 -5.94 6.95
CA GLY A 128 -0.04 -6.08 7.23
C GLY A 128 0.77 -5.06 6.45
N GLN A 129 1.89 -4.64 7.03
CA GLN A 129 2.72 -3.57 6.47
C GLN A 129 4.16 -3.68 6.93
N THR A 130 5.08 -3.17 6.12
CA THR A 130 6.52 -3.21 6.41
C THR A 130 7.01 -1.95 7.08
N ALA A 131 6.32 -0.83 6.88
CA ALA A 131 6.55 0.46 7.52
C ALA A 131 5.24 1.03 8.09
N GLY A 132 5.33 2.08 8.90
CA GLY A 132 4.16 2.74 9.47
C GLY A 132 3.45 3.62 8.44
N THR A 133 2.11 3.59 8.44
CA THR A 133 1.26 4.45 7.62
C THR A 133 0.66 5.59 8.46
N SER A 134 0.28 6.70 7.82
CA SER A 134 -0.42 7.82 8.46
C SER A 134 -1.81 7.44 8.95
N ASP A 135 -2.47 6.52 8.22
CA ASP A 135 -3.84 6.09 8.39
C ASP A 135 -3.99 4.57 8.34
N PHE A 136 -5.08 4.09 8.93
CA PHE A 136 -5.43 2.68 8.95
C PHE A 136 -6.33 2.30 7.78
N TRP A 137 -7.14 3.24 7.31
CA TRP A 137 -8.06 3.05 6.20
C TRP A 137 -7.55 3.71 4.93
N GLN A 138 -7.47 2.94 3.88
CA GLN A 138 -6.99 3.33 2.54
C GLN A 138 -8.13 3.25 1.50
N GLY A 139 -9.35 2.97 1.93
CA GLY A 139 -10.50 2.75 1.04
C GLY A 139 -10.98 4.01 0.32
N ASP A 140 -10.58 5.20 0.78
CA ASP A 140 -10.81 6.49 0.13
C ASP A 140 -9.67 6.89 -0.83
N GLU A 141 -8.60 6.09 -0.91
CA GLU A 141 -7.42 6.40 -1.71
C GLU A 141 -7.40 5.70 -3.08
N PRO A 142 -6.82 6.34 -4.12
CA PRO A 142 -6.72 5.77 -5.47
C PRO A 142 -6.04 4.41 -5.50
N LYS A 143 -5.02 4.18 -4.67
CA LYS A 143 -4.27 2.92 -4.60
C LYS A 143 -5.14 1.70 -4.29
N TRP A 144 -6.22 1.88 -3.54
CA TRP A 144 -7.21 0.83 -3.27
C TRP A 144 -8.39 0.91 -4.24
N GLN A 145 -8.97 2.10 -4.42
CA GLN A 145 -10.18 2.28 -5.24
C GLN A 145 -10.00 1.83 -6.69
N LYS A 146 -8.89 2.23 -7.34
CA LYS A 146 -8.65 1.89 -8.75
C LYS A 146 -8.54 0.39 -8.97
N VAL A 147 -7.96 -0.33 -7.99
CA VAL A 147 -7.73 -1.78 -8.08
C VAL A 147 -8.91 -2.58 -7.57
N PHE A 148 -9.42 -2.27 -6.37
CA PHE A 148 -10.46 -3.09 -5.76
C PHE A 148 -11.83 -2.86 -6.39
N THR A 149 -12.31 -1.63 -6.40
CA THR A 149 -13.62 -1.28 -6.96
C THR A 149 -13.57 -0.93 -8.44
N GLY A 150 -12.49 -0.29 -8.90
CA GLY A 150 -12.31 0.12 -10.29
C GLY A 150 -11.84 -0.97 -11.24
N ASN A 151 -11.51 -2.17 -10.73
CA ASN A 151 -11.07 -3.35 -11.49
C ASN A 151 -9.79 -3.18 -12.31
N ALA A 152 -8.92 -2.21 -11.99
CA ALA A 152 -7.59 -2.16 -12.58
C ALA A 152 -6.76 -3.37 -12.11
N ASP A 153 -6.01 -3.97 -13.02
CA ASP A 153 -5.03 -5.03 -12.73
C ASP A 153 -3.72 -4.48 -12.17
N LEU A 154 -3.49 -3.19 -12.42
CA LEU A 154 -2.40 -2.39 -11.86
C LEU A 154 -2.86 -0.94 -11.75
N TYR A 155 -2.57 -0.31 -10.63
CA TYR A 155 -2.52 1.13 -10.47
C TYR A 155 -1.10 1.50 -10.03
N MET A 156 -0.52 2.52 -10.63
CA MET A 156 0.79 3.03 -10.22
C MET A 156 0.78 4.56 -10.19
N THR A 157 1.65 5.12 -9.35
CA THR A 157 1.91 6.56 -9.31
C THR A 157 3.06 6.93 -10.25
N ASP A 158 3.13 8.20 -10.63
CA ASP A 158 4.36 8.72 -11.21
C ASP A 158 5.52 8.58 -10.19
N PRO A 159 6.76 8.35 -10.67
CA PRO A 159 7.90 8.27 -9.76
C PRO A 159 8.16 9.59 -9.04
N GLU A 160 8.32 9.50 -7.72
CA GLU A 160 8.68 10.64 -6.89
C GLU A 160 10.01 10.39 -6.17
N LYS A 161 10.76 11.47 -5.95
CA LYS A 161 12.02 11.40 -5.21
C LYS A 161 11.75 11.26 -3.72
N ASP A 162 12.24 10.19 -3.13
CA ASP A 162 12.22 10.05 -1.68
C ASP A 162 13.25 10.96 -1.02
N ASP A 163 12.81 11.87 -0.18
CA ASP A 163 13.66 12.86 0.49
C ASP A 163 14.73 12.25 1.41
N LYS A 164 14.51 11.02 1.89
CA LYS A 164 15.41 10.35 2.83
C LYS A 164 16.53 9.60 2.12
N SER A 165 16.18 8.82 1.11
CA SER A 165 17.13 7.97 0.38
C SER A 165 17.64 8.64 -0.90
N GLY A 166 16.91 9.62 -1.42
CA GLY A 166 17.14 10.23 -2.73
C GLY A 166 16.75 9.34 -3.91
N ALA A 167 16.22 8.14 -3.66
CA ALA A 167 15.76 7.22 -4.69
C ALA A 167 14.49 7.73 -5.38
N MET A 168 14.30 7.36 -6.65
CA MET A 168 13.05 7.58 -7.36
C MET A 168 12.13 6.38 -7.12
N LEU A 169 11.04 6.62 -6.37
CA LEU A 169 10.11 5.58 -5.94
C LEU A 169 8.77 5.71 -6.65
N THR A 170 8.14 4.58 -6.98
CA THR A 170 6.76 4.50 -7.45
C THR A 170 5.97 3.53 -6.59
N GLU A 171 4.71 3.87 -6.31
CA GLU A 171 3.76 2.94 -5.71
C GLU A 171 3.08 2.14 -6.81
N ALA A 172 3.00 0.83 -6.65
CA ALA A 172 2.31 -0.07 -7.55
C ALA A 172 1.32 -0.91 -6.76
N SER A 173 0.03 -0.79 -7.06
CA SER A 173 -1.05 -1.54 -6.42
C SER A 173 -1.61 -2.58 -7.36
N VAL A 174 -1.74 -3.81 -6.86
CA VAL A 174 -2.27 -4.98 -7.60
C VAL A 174 -3.34 -5.69 -6.78
N PRO A 175 -4.31 -6.35 -7.42
CA PRO A 175 -5.31 -7.12 -6.71
C PRO A 175 -4.68 -8.33 -6.02
N LEU A 176 -5.07 -8.55 -4.76
CA LEU A 176 -4.82 -9.81 -4.08
C LEU A 176 -6.00 -10.74 -4.36
N LEU A 177 -5.70 -11.90 -4.96
CA LEU A 177 -6.71 -12.85 -5.40
C LEU A 177 -6.76 -14.07 -4.49
N ASP A 178 -7.97 -14.57 -4.22
CA ASP A 178 -8.12 -15.92 -3.66
C ASP A 178 -7.65 -16.96 -4.69
N PRO A 179 -6.63 -17.76 -4.40
CA PRO A 179 -6.13 -18.77 -5.33
C PRO A 179 -7.20 -19.78 -5.77
N ALA A 180 -8.18 -20.07 -4.90
CA ALA A 180 -9.23 -21.04 -5.16
C ALA A 180 -10.29 -20.51 -6.16
N GLY A 181 -10.75 -19.26 -5.97
CA GLY A 181 -11.87 -18.71 -6.73
C GLY A 181 -11.51 -17.56 -7.67
N LYS A 182 -10.25 -17.10 -7.66
CA LYS A 182 -9.81 -15.92 -8.41
C LYS A 182 -10.57 -14.62 -8.06
N GLN A 183 -11.30 -14.61 -6.95
CA GLN A 183 -11.97 -13.42 -6.45
C GLN A 183 -10.96 -12.48 -5.80
N LYS A 184 -11.17 -11.18 -5.95
CA LYS A 184 -10.38 -10.18 -5.21
C LYS A 184 -10.75 -10.26 -3.74
N ILE A 185 -9.76 -10.40 -2.90
CA ILE A 185 -9.90 -10.43 -1.43
C ILE A 185 -9.27 -9.20 -0.77
N GLY A 186 -8.52 -8.40 -1.52
CA GLY A 186 -7.85 -7.21 -1.04
C GLY A 186 -6.95 -6.61 -2.11
N VAL A 187 -6.06 -5.74 -1.69
CA VAL A 187 -5.06 -5.07 -2.55
C VAL A 187 -3.69 -5.13 -1.88
N ALA A 188 -2.65 -5.38 -2.68
CA ALA A 188 -1.27 -5.22 -2.28
C ALA A 188 -0.69 -3.97 -2.94
N MET A 189 -0.23 -3.00 -2.15
CA MET A 189 0.56 -1.87 -2.61
C MET A 189 2.04 -2.17 -2.34
N ILE A 190 2.88 -1.97 -3.35
CA ILE A 190 4.32 -2.26 -3.35
C ILE A 190 5.04 -0.99 -3.78
N VAL A 191 5.89 -0.45 -2.93
CA VAL A 191 6.78 0.67 -3.26
C VAL A 191 8.04 0.13 -3.88
N LEU A 192 8.36 0.61 -5.07
CA LEU A 192 9.48 0.14 -5.89
C LEU A 192 10.51 1.24 -6.13
N ASP A 193 11.80 0.90 -6.02
CA ASP A 193 12.90 1.73 -6.51
C ASP A 193 13.03 1.57 -8.02
N THR A 194 12.67 2.61 -8.77
CA THR A 194 12.62 2.57 -10.24
C THR A 194 13.98 2.31 -10.88
N ALA A 195 15.07 2.75 -10.24
CA ALA A 195 16.43 2.51 -10.73
C ALA A 195 16.84 1.02 -10.67
N LYS A 196 16.11 0.20 -9.91
CA LYS A 196 16.41 -1.24 -9.73
C LYS A 196 15.46 -2.17 -10.48
N LEU A 197 14.53 -1.63 -11.25
CA LEU A 197 13.51 -2.43 -11.96
C LEU A 197 14.05 -3.20 -13.17
N GLY A 198 15.20 -2.91 -13.67
CA GLY A 198 15.80 -3.57 -14.85
C GLY A 198 16.95 -4.52 -14.56
N GLN A 199 17.22 -4.75 -13.28
CA GLN A 199 18.39 -5.55 -12.84
C GLN A 199 18.02 -6.99 -12.55
#